data_1eca9ff9a31da48a1edda51e16a8de7a
#
_entry.id   1eca9ff9a31da48a1edda51e16a8de7a
#
_cell.length_a   1.000
_cell.length_b   1.000
_cell.length_c   1.000
_cell.angle_alpha   90.00
_cell.angle_beta   90.00
_cell.angle_gamma   90.00
#
_symmetry.space_group_name_H-M   'P 1'
#
loop_
_entity.id
_entity.type
_entity.pdbx_description
1 polymer ?
#
loop_
_entity_poly.entity_id
_entity_poly.type
_entity_poly.pdbx_seq_one_letter_code
_entity_poly.pdbx_strand_id
1 'polypeptide(L)'
;MIIECKNITKAFGNQQVLKGLSFNAKEGEILSIVGASGAGKTTLLQILGTILVPDSGTVLIDSTDVFSLPQKALSAFRNQKIGFVFQFHHLLPEFTAVENVMLPALIGRYEGSSSEKLTDSQIRPRAEEMLAELGLKGKELSRPSQLSGGEQQRVAIARAMVNSPKILFADEPSGNLDSATKQELHDLFFRMRDSHGQTIVIVTHDQALAQRCDRCLTLKDGIFI
;
A
#
# COMPACT_ATOMS: atom_id res chain seq x y z
N MET A 1 -15.50 5.38 9.03
CA MET A 1 -14.70 5.38 7.79
C MET A 1 -13.24 5.36 8.16
N ILE A 2 -12.42 4.59 7.43
CA ILE A 2 -10.98 4.58 7.66
C ILE A 2 -10.26 5.61 6.79
N ILE A 3 -10.81 5.92 5.61
CA ILE A 3 -10.35 6.99 4.73
C ILE A 3 -11.52 7.93 4.43
N GLU A 4 -11.29 9.23 4.53
CA GLU A 4 -12.21 10.27 4.03
C GLU A 4 -11.40 11.31 3.27
N CYS A 5 -11.75 11.51 2.00
CA CYS A 5 -11.16 12.51 1.11
C CYS A 5 -12.21 13.53 0.71
N LYS A 6 -11.87 14.81 0.80
CA LYS A 6 -12.76 15.92 0.43
C LYS A 6 -12.05 16.91 -0.46
N ASN A 7 -12.57 17.10 -1.68
CA ASN A 7 -12.15 18.12 -2.65
C ASN A 7 -10.64 18.10 -2.96
N ILE A 8 -10.04 16.91 -3.11
CA ILE A 8 -8.61 16.76 -3.38
C ILE A 8 -8.27 17.29 -4.77
N THR A 9 -7.39 18.25 -4.84
CA THR A 9 -6.83 18.75 -6.10
C THR A 9 -5.33 18.53 -6.18
N LYS A 10 -4.81 18.35 -7.40
CA LYS A 10 -3.37 18.30 -7.67
C LYS A 10 -3.08 18.72 -9.09
N ALA A 11 -2.11 19.62 -9.24
CA ALA A 11 -1.57 20.05 -10.52
C ALA A 11 -0.04 19.85 -10.56
N PHE A 12 0.49 19.68 -11.76
CA PHE A 12 1.93 19.69 -12.04
C PHE A 12 2.17 20.73 -13.16
N GLY A 13 2.79 21.84 -12.81
CA GLY A 13 2.87 23.00 -13.70
C GLY A 13 1.45 23.47 -14.09
N ASN A 14 1.16 23.55 -15.38
CA ASN A 14 -0.15 23.99 -15.89
C ASN A 14 -1.17 22.82 -16.04
N GLN A 15 -0.78 21.57 -15.76
CA GLN A 15 -1.65 20.43 -15.92
C GLN A 15 -2.33 20.07 -14.60
N GLN A 16 -3.65 20.28 -14.53
CA GLN A 16 -4.44 19.80 -13.40
C GLN A 16 -4.75 18.32 -13.55
N VAL A 17 -4.20 17.50 -12.65
CA VAL A 17 -4.31 16.03 -12.66
C VAL A 17 -5.50 15.56 -11.84
N LEU A 18 -5.73 16.15 -10.65
CA LEU A 18 -6.89 15.83 -9.80
C LEU A 18 -7.73 17.12 -9.65
N LYS A 19 -9.05 16.99 -9.83
CA LYS A 19 -9.97 18.10 -10.00
C LYS A 19 -11.08 18.12 -8.95
N GLY A 20 -10.72 18.02 -7.66
CA GLY A 20 -11.69 18.07 -6.56
C GLY A 20 -12.30 16.72 -6.22
N LEU A 21 -11.48 15.68 -6.12
CA LEU A 21 -11.93 14.34 -5.79
C LEU A 21 -12.43 14.23 -4.36
N SER A 22 -13.59 13.59 -4.18
CA SER A 22 -14.15 13.28 -2.86
C SER A 22 -14.61 11.83 -2.85
N PHE A 23 -14.17 11.07 -1.85
CA PHE A 23 -14.61 9.70 -1.62
C PHE A 23 -14.27 9.25 -0.20
N ASN A 24 -14.73 8.07 0.16
CA ASN A 24 -14.40 7.43 1.43
C ASN A 24 -14.13 5.95 1.23
N ALA A 25 -13.47 5.30 2.21
CA ALA A 25 -13.36 3.86 2.32
C ALA A 25 -13.72 3.40 3.74
N LYS A 26 -14.34 2.22 3.85
CA LYS A 26 -14.67 1.59 5.12
C LYS A 26 -13.51 0.74 5.63
N GLU A 27 -13.45 0.52 6.93
CA GLU A 27 -12.51 -0.44 7.52
C GLU A 27 -12.85 -1.87 7.02
N GLY A 28 -11.82 -2.65 6.67
CA GLY A 28 -11.98 -4.00 6.14
C GLY A 28 -12.52 -4.07 4.70
N GLU A 29 -12.58 -2.94 3.97
CA GLU A 29 -13.05 -2.88 2.57
C GLU A 29 -11.87 -3.06 1.60
N ILE A 30 -12.07 -3.80 0.52
CA ILE A 30 -11.21 -3.73 -0.66
C ILE A 30 -11.85 -2.78 -1.68
N LEU A 31 -11.25 -1.60 -1.82
CA LEU A 31 -11.68 -0.58 -2.77
C LEU A 31 -10.76 -0.61 -3.99
N SER A 32 -11.31 -0.78 -5.18
CA SER A 32 -10.57 -0.60 -6.42
C SER A 32 -10.79 0.80 -7.03
N ILE A 33 -9.73 1.36 -7.62
CA ILE A 33 -9.77 2.59 -8.41
C ILE A 33 -9.27 2.26 -9.81
N VAL A 34 -10.17 2.32 -10.78
CA VAL A 34 -9.86 2.02 -12.18
C VAL A 34 -9.86 3.29 -13.03
N GLY A 35 -9.23 3.24 -14.19
CA GLY A 35 -9.20 4.36 -15.15
C GLY A 35 -8.09 4.20 -16.17
N ALA A 36 -8.13 4.99 -17.23
CA ALA A 36 -7.11 5.00 -18.27
C ALA A 36 -5.73 5.40 -17.73
N SER A 37 -4.67 5.09 -18.48
CA SER A 37 -3.34 5.62 -18.18
C SER A 37 -3.39 7.14 -18.20
N GLY A 38 -2.72 7.79 -17.25
CA GLY A 38 -2.75 9.25 -17.10
C GLY A 38 -3.99 9.84 -16.43
N ALA A 39 -5.00 9.04 -16.03
CA ALA A 39 -6.20 9.55 -15.36
C ALA A 39 -5.95 10.14 -13.97
N GLY A 40 -4.75 9.97 -13.38
CA GLY A 40 -4.40 10.49 -12.06
C GLY A 40 -4.39 9.45 -10.93
N LYS A 41 -4.55 8.15 -11.25
CA LYS A 41 -4.66 7.06 -10.26
C LYS A 41 -3.44 6.97 -9.32
N THR A 42 -2.23 6.89 -9.87
CA THR A 42 -0.98 6.85 -9.09
C THR A 42 -0.81 8.13 -8.27
N THR A 43 -1.14 9.31 -8.83
CA THR A 43 -1.10 10.59 -8.12
C THR A 43 -2.04 10.57 -6.90
N LEU A 44 -3.27 10.09 -7.08
CA LEU A 44 -4.21 9.95 -5.97
C LEU A 44 -3.67 8.98 -4.91
N LEU A 45 -3.16 7.81 -5.33
CA LEU A 45 -2.63 6.83 -4.40
C LEU A 45 -1.41 7.36 -3.61
N GLN A 46 -0.53 8.15 -4.26
CA GLN A 46 0.60 8.81 -3.57
C GLN A 46 0.13 9.86 -2.56
N ILE A 47 -0.96 10.58 -2.83
CA ILE A 47 -1.55 11.51 -1.86
C ILE A 47 -2.14 10.74 -0.67
N LEU A 48 -2.91 9.69 -0.91
CA LEU A 48 -3.45 8.82 0.15
C LEU A 48 -2.34 8.18 0.98
N GLY A 49 -1.27 7.75 0.33
CA GLY A 49 -0.07 7.20 0.98
C GLY A 49 0.81 8.26 1.65
N THR A 50 0.39 9.53 1.68
CA THR A 50 1.13 10.66 2.26
C THR A 50 2.53 10.87 1.68
N ILE A 51 2.78 10.38 0.46
CA ILE A 51 4.04 10.57 -0.28
C ILE A 51 4.03 11.92 -1.00
N LEU A 52 2.87 12.31 -1.52
CA LEU A 52 2.64 13.55 -2.24
C LEU A 52 1.62 14.42 -1.50
N VAL A 53 1.91 15.70 -1.34
CA VAL A 53 0.98 16.67 -0.73
C VAL A 53 -0.01 17.15 -1.79
N PRO A 54 -1.33 17.17 -1.52
CA PRO A 54 -2.32 17.76 -2.41
C PRO A 54 -2.17 19.29 -2.45
N ASP A 55 -2.67 19.94 -3.50
CA ASP A 55 -2.69 21.40 -3.57
C ASP A 55 -3.84 22.00 -2.76
N SER A 56 -4.96 21.28 -2.66
CA SER A 56 -6.08 21.60 -1.76
C SER A 56 -6.89 20.36 -1.40
N GLY A 57 -7.80 20.52 -0.45
CA GLY A 57 -8.65 19.46 0.06
C GLY A 57 -8.12 18.86 1.35
N THR A 58 -8.83 17.86 1.88
CA THR A 58 -8.53 17.23 3.18
C THR A 58 -8.50 15.71 3.02
N VAL A 59 -7.50 15.06 3.63
CA VAL A 59 -7.39 13.61 3.72
C VAL A 59 -7.37 13.20 5.18
N LEU A 60 -8.45 12.55 5.63
CA LEU A 60 -8.50 11.93 6.94
C LEU A 60 -8.20 10.44 6.80
N ILE A 61 -7.27 9.94 7.60
CA ILE A 61 -6.97 8.52 7.76
C ILE A 61 -7.06 8.17 9.23
N ASP A 62 -7.87 7.18 9.59
CA ASP A 62 -8.13 6.80 10.98
C ASP A 62 -8.50 8.05 11.82
N SER A 63 -9.41 8.89 11.28
CA SER A 63 -9.88 10.17 11.83
C SER A 63 -8.81 11.26 12.00
N THR A 64 -7.59 11.05 11.50
CA THR A 64 -6.48 12.02 11.57
C THR A 64 -6.36 12.76 10.25
N ASP A 65 -6.37 14.10 10.27
CA ASP A 65 -5.99 14.91 9.11
C ASP A 65 -4.48 14.81 8.91
N VAL A 66 -4.08 13.96 7.97
CA VAL A 66 -2.68 13.58 7.80
C VAL A 66 -1.79 14.73 7.35
N PHE A 67 -2.33 15.69 6.58
CA PHE A 67 -1.54 16.82 6.09
C PHE A 67 -1.48 17.99 7.07
N SER A 68 -2.23 17.96 8.18
CA SER A 68 -2.06 18.88 9.32
C SER A 68 -0.91 18.48 10.24
N LEU A 69 -0.39 17.24 10.12
CA LEU A 69 0.68 16.74 10.98
C LEU A 69 2.03 17.38 10.63
N PRO A 70 2.86 17.69 11.65
CA PRO A 70 4.26 18.04 11.42
C PRO A 70 5.00 16.90 10.71
N GLN A 71 6.00 17.23 9.88
CA GLN A 71 6.75 16.28 9.04
C GLN A 71 7.19 15.00 9.76
N LYS A 72 7.72 15.13 10.99
CA LYS A 72 8.16 13.98 11.79
C LYS A 72 6.98 13.09 12.20
N ALA A 73 5.86 13.68 12.61
CA ALA A 73 4.65 12.96 12.97
C ALA A 73 4.02 12.27 11.75
N LEU A 74 4.02 12.94 10.58
CA LEU A 74 3.54 12.38 9.33
C LEU A 74 4.38 11.16 8.88
N SER A 75 5.70 11.22 9.01
CA SER A 75 6.59 10.08 8.73
C SER A 75 6.31 8.89 9.65
N ALA A 76 6.16 9.15 10.95
CA ALA A 76 5.82 8.11 11.93
C ALA A 76 4.42 7.53 11.66
N PHE A 77 3.44 8.37 11.34
CA PHE A 77 2.08 7.95 10.97
C PHE A 77 2.11 7.03 9.74
N ARG A 78 2.79 7.45 8.67
CA ARG A 78 2.95 6.65 7.45
C ARG A 78 3.57 5.29 7.75
N ASN A 79 4.67 5.26 8.49
CA ASN A 79 5.37 4.03 8.85
C ASN A 79 4.48 3.03 9.63
N GLN A 80 3.61 3.53 10.51
CA GLN A 80 2.78 2.70 11.40
C GLN A 80 1.42 2.33 10.80
N LYS A 81 0.79 3.25 10.05
CA LYS A 81 -0.61 3.11 9.63
C LYS A 81 -0.78 2.73 8.17
N ILE A 82 0.26 2.89 7.35
CA ILE A 82 0.18 2.73 5.89
C ILE A 82 1.20 1.71 5.41
N GLY A 83 0.72 0.68 4.71
CA GLY A 83 1.53 -0.19 3.86
C GLY A 83 1.44 0.25 2.41
N PHE A 84 2.52 0.09 1.65
CA PHE A 84 2.55 0.44 0.24
C PHE A 84 3.17 -0.68 -0.60
N VAL A 85 2.45 -1.10 -1.66
CA VAL A 85 2.87 -2.09 -2.65
C VAL A 85 2.84 -1.44 -4.02
N PHE A 86 3.96 -1.47 -4.73
CA PHE A 86 4.11 -0.87 -6.06
C PHE A 86 4.13 -1.94 -7.15
N GLN A 87 3.89 -1.54 -8.38
CA GLN A 87 4.00 -2.36 -9.57
C GLN A 87 5.43 -2.93 -9.73
N PHE A 88 6.44 -2.10 -9.52
CA PHE A 88 7.83 -2.54 -9.36
C PHE A 88 8.08 -2.75 -7.88
N HIS A 89 8.58 -3.91 -7.50
CA HIS A 89 8.68 -4.38 -6.12
C HIS A 89 9.52 -3.45 -5.21
N HIS A 90 10.47 -2.69 -5.80
CA HIS A 90 11.40 -1.80 -5.10
C HIS A 90 12.08 -2.48 -3.91
N LEU A 91 12.45 -3.76 -4.09
CA LEU A 91 13.26 -4.46 -3.12
C LEU A 91 14.71 -3.97 -3.25
N LEU A 92 15.38 -3.85 -2.12
CA LEU A 92 16.81 -3.52 -2.09
C LEU A 92 17.60 -4.78 -2.48
N PRO A 93 18.33 -4.76 -3.59
CA PRO A 93 18.95 -5.96 -4.16
C PRO A 93 20.10 -6.52 -3.31
N GLU A 94 20.70 -5.69 -2.45
CA GLU A 94 21.76 -6.06 -1.53
C GLU A 94 21.25 -6.86 -0.33
N PHE A 95 19.95 -6.70 0.02
CA PHE A 95 19.32 -7.32 1.16
C PHE A 95 18.60 -8.61 0.77
N THR A 96 18.57 -9.55 1.70
CA THR A 96 17.77 -10.77 1.62
C THR A 96 16.28 -10.44 1.74
N ALA A 97 15.40 -11.42 1.48
CA ALA A 97 13.95 -11.26 1.63
C ALA A 97 13.57 -10.82 3.05
N VAL A 98 14.10 -11.50 4.08
CA VAL A 98 13.80 -11.15 5.46
C VAL A 98 14.30 -9.77 5.83
N GLU A 99 15.50 -9.37 5.39
CA GLU A 99 16.04 -8.04 5.64
C GLU A 99 15.20 -6.95 4.97
N ASN A 100 14.73 -7.15 3.73
CA ASN A 100 13.80 -6.24 3.07
C ASN A 100 12.52 -6.07 3.88
N VAL A 101 11.96 -7.16 4.41
CA VAL A 101 10.72 -7.12 5.23
C VAL A 101 10.95 -6.41 6.57
N MET A 102 12.13 -6.55 7.18
CA MET A 102 12.46 -5.92 8.46
C MET A 102 12.57 -4.39 8.39
N LEU A 103 12.90 -3.82 7.23
CA LEU A 103 13.22 -2.38 7.09
C LEU A 103 12.19 -1.42 7.70
N PRO A 104 10.87 -1.53 7.43
CA PRO A 104 9.91 -0.59 8.01
C PRO A 104 9.86 -0.65 9.54
N ALA A 105 10.00 -1.85 10.13
CA ALA A 105 10.02 -2.01 11.58
C ALA A 105 11.29 -1.41 12.20
N LEU A 106 12.44 -1.59 11.57
CA LEU A 106 13.71 -0.98 11.99
C LEU A 106 13.63 0.55 11.93
N ILE A 107 13.13 1.12 10.82
CA ILE A 107 12.96 2.57 10.65
C ILE A 107 12.01 3.13 11.73
N GLY A 108 10.86 2.51 11.92
CA GLY A 108 9.87 2.94 12.91
C GLY A 108 10.40 3.02 14.33
N ARG A 109 11.38 2.19 14.67
CA ARG A 109 12.04 2.19 15.97
C ARG A 109 12.81 3.49 16.24
N TYR A 110 13.51 4.04 15.26
CA TYR A 110 14.31 5.26 15.42
C TYR A 110 13.47 6.53 15.47
N GLU A 111 12.26 6.54 14.94
CA GLU A 111 11.40 7.73 14.88
C GLU A 111 10.65 8.07 16.18
N GLY A 112 10.85 7.28 17.22
CA GLY A 112 10.54 7.69 18.61
C GLY A 112 9.06 7.95 18.92
N SER A 113 8.11 7.03 18.67
CA SER A 113 6.83 7.08 19.35
C SER A 113 6.10 5.73 19.39
N SER A 114 5.51 5.48 20.52
CA SER A 114 4.54 4.48 20.98
C SER A 114 5.06 3.15 21.53
N SER A 115 4.33 2.70 22.54
CA SER A 115 4.47 1.49 23.34
C SER A 115 4.20 0.18 22.56
N GLU A 116 3.86 0.25 21.29
CA GLU A 116 3.48 -0.89 20.45
C GLU A 116 4.57 -1.29 19.45
N LYS A 117 5.79 -0.77 19.59
CA LYS A 117 6.89 -1.07 18.67
C LYS A 117 7.50 -2.43 18.95
N LEU A 118 7.79 -3.15 17.88
CA LEU A 118 8.56 -4.39 17.95
C LEU A 118 9.96 -4.10 18.53
N THR A 119 10.40 -4.93 19.46
CA THR A 119 11.78 -4.94 19.94
C THR A 119 12.69 -5.59 18.90
N ASP A 120 14.01 -5.39 19.00
CA ASP A 120 14.98 -6.01 18.07
C ASP A 120 14.84 -7.52 18.00
N SER A 121 14.56 -8.16 19.14
CA SER A 121 14.36 -9.60 19.23
C SER A 121 13.04 -10.08 18.57
N GLN A 122 12.10 -9.19 18.33
CA GLN A 122 10.79 -9.49 17.72
C GLN A 122 10.72 -9.19 16.23
N ILE A 123 11.56 -8.26 15.71
CA ILE A 123 11.47 -7.81 14.32
C ILE A 123 11.74 -8.96 13.35
N ARG A 124 12.84 -9.70 13.55
CA ARG A 124 13.19 -10.80 12.65
C ARG A 124 12.18 -11.95 12.69
N PRO A 125 11.77 -12.48 13.85
CA PRO A 125 10.72 -13.49 13.91
C PRO A 125 9.41 -13.04 13.24
N ARG A 126 9.01 -11.78 13.43
CA ARG A 126 7.82 -11.22 12.78
C ARG A 126 7.96 -11.17 11.26
N ALA A 127 9.13 -10.79 10.74
CA ALA A 127 9.39 -10.78 9.30
C ALA A 127 9.38 -12.19 8.71
N GLU A 128 9.96 -13.17 9.40
CA GLU A 128 9.96 -14.59 9.00
C GLU A 128 8.54 -15.17 9.01
N GLU A 129 7.73 -14.84 10.02
CA GLU A 129 6.31 -15.20 10.09
C GLU A 129 5.53 -14.63 8.90
N MET A 130 5.69 -13.35 8.58
CA MET A 130 5.04 -12.72 7.42
C MET A 130 5.44 -13.39 6.11
N LEU A 131 6.71 -13.72 5.92
CA LEU A 131 7.16 -14.45 4.74
C LEU A 131 6.52 -15.84 4.65
N ALA A 132 6.44 -16.57 5.77
CA ALA A 132 5.84 -17.90 5.82
C ALA A 132 4.34 -17.85 5.50
N GLU A 133 3.58 -16.87 6.05
CA GLU A 133 2.15 -16.65 5.75
C GLU A 133 1.91 -16.39 4.27
N LEU A 134 2.86 -15.73 3.61
CA LEU A 134 2.79 -15.42 2.17
C LEU A 134 3.39 -16.52 1.28
N GLY A 135 3.67 -17.71 1.85
CA GLY A 135 4.15 -18.88 1.10
C GLY A 135 5.63 -18.80 0.72
N LEU A 136 6.44 -18.03 1.44
CA LEU A 136 7.88 -17.86 1.19
C LEU A 136 8.75 -18.53 2.25
N LYS A 137 8.21 -19.54 2.95
CA LYS A 137 8.98 -20.37 3.90
C LYS A 137 10.16 -21.03 3.20
N GLY A 138 11.37 -20.87 3.75
CA GLY A 138 12.62 -21.35 3.18
C GLY A 138 13.27 -20.40 2.16
N LYS A 139 12.67 -19.21 1.91
CA LYS A 139 13.20 -18.16 1.04
C LYS A 139 13.71 -16.93 1.79
N GLU A 140 13.76 -16.99 3.12
CA GLU A 140 14.07 -15.85 4.00
C GLU A 140 15.43 -15.24 3.68
N LEU A 141 16.41 -16.08 3.35
CA LEU A 141 17.79 -15.67 3.03
C LEU A 141 18.04 -15.44 1.53
N SER A 142 17.04 -15.65 0.67
CA SER A 142 17.16 -15.39 -0.77
C SER A 142 17.24 -13.89 -1.05
N ARG A 143 18.11 -13.50 -1.97
CA ARG A 143 18.15 -12.13 -2.50
C ARG A 143 17.10 -11.95 -3.61
N PRO A 144 16.68 -10.72 -3.93
CA PRO A 144 15.70 -10.46 -4.98
C PRO A 144 16.02 -11.13 -6.31
N SER A 145 17.30 -11.17 -6.72
CA SER A 145 17.75 -11.83 -7.96
C SER A 145 17.55 -13.36 -8.00
N GLN A 146 17.30 -13.97 -6.85
CA GLN A 146 17.09 -15.42 -6.69
C GLN A 146 15.60 -15.77 -6.57
N LEU A 147 14.72 -14.76 -6.63
CA LEU A 147 13.27 -14.90 -6.48
C LEU A 147 12.57 -14.64 -7.83
N SER A 148 11.51 -15.39 -8.11
CA SER A 148 10.61 -15.08 -9.22
C SER A 148 9.91 -13.74 -9.02
N GLY A 149 9.32 -13.15 -10.07
CA GLY A 149 8.59 -11.89 -9.97
C GLY A 149 7.44 -11.96 -8.96
N GLY A 150 6.70 -13.08 -8.93
CA GLY A 150 5.64 -13.28 -7.95
C GLY A 150 6.16 -13.44 -6.51
N GLU A 151 7.31 -14.11 -6.31
CA GLU A 151 7.96 -14.20 -5.00
C GLU A 151 8.45 -12.82 -4.53
N GLN A 152 9.06 -12.02 -5.43
CA GLN A 152 9.47 -10.65 -5.12
C GLN A 152 8.26 -9.78 -4.72
N GLN A 153 7.12 -9.93 -5.41
CA GLN A 153 5.89 -9.21 -5.05
C GLN A 153 5.37 -9.61 -3.68
N ARG A 154 5.40 -10.91 -3.34
CA ARG A 154 5.03 -11.39 -2.00
C ARG A 154 5.98 -10.86 -0.92
N VAL A 155 7.29 -10.75 -1.17
CA VAL A 155 8.24 -10.07 -0.27
C VAL A 155 7.88 -8.60 -0.09
N ALA A 156 7.51 -7.89 -1.17
CA ALA A 156 7.10 -6.48 -1.09
C ALA A 156 5.80 -6.30 -0.27
N ILE A 157 4.85 -7.24 -0.37
CA ILE A 157 3.64 -7.28 0.47
C ILE A 157 4.01 -7.56 1.93
N ALA A 158 4.87 -8.55 2.21
CA ALA A 158 5.34 -8.84 3.56
C ALA A 158 5.97 -7.59 4.20
N ARG A 159 6.82 -6.88 3.44
CA ARG A 159 7.43 -5.62 3.86
C ARG A 159 6.39 -4.56 4.19
N ALA A 160 5.36 -4.42 3.35
CA ALA A 160 4.29 -3.45 3.57
C ALA A 160 3.46 -3.78 4.83
N MET A 161 3.38 -5.06 5.21
CA MET A 161 2.53 -5.56 6.29
C MET A 161 3.24 -5.75 7.63
N VAL A 162 4.56 -5.70 7.70
CA VAL A 162 5.34 -6.05 8.91
C VAL A 162 4.95 -5.23 10.15
N ASN A 163 4.57 -3.97 9.97
CA ASN A 163 4.10 -3.07 11.03
C ASN A 163 2.58 -3.17 11.31
N SER A 164 1.88 -4.16 10.72
CA SER A 164 0.42 -4.31 10.83
C SER A 164 -0.35 -3.02 10.51
N PRO A 165 -0.17 -2.45 9.31
CA PRO A 165 -0.78 -1.18 8.95
C PRO A 165 -2.30 -1.27 8.92
N LYS A 166 -2.98 -0.14 9.15
CA LYS A 166 -4.43 -0.04 9.02
C LYS A 166 -4.91 -0.13 7.57
N ILE A 167 -4.08 0.36 6.64
CA ILE A 167 -4.42 0.42 5.22
C ILE A 167 -3.24 -0.04 4.39
N LEU A 168 -3.52 -0.88 3.40
CA LEU A 168 -2.58 -1.26 2.36
C LEU A 168 -2.97 -0.56 1.04
N PHE A 169 -2.09 0.26 0.52
CA PHE A 169 -2.21 0.83 -0.83
C PHE A 169 -1.44 -0.01 -1.84
N ALA A 170 -2.06 -0.35 -2.96
CA ALA A 170 -1.45 -1.15 -4.01
C ALA A 170 -1.59 -0.45 -5.38
N ASP A 171 -0.46 -0.10 -6.00
CA ASP A 171 -0.40 0.53 -7.32
C ASP A 171 -0.04 -0.51 -8.36
N GLU A 172 -1.03 -0.95 -9.18
CA GLU A 172 -0.89 -1.98 -10.23
C GLU A 172 -0.12 -3.23 -9.75
N PRO A 173 -0.49 -3.84 -8.62
CA PRO A 173 0.35 -4.81 -7.91
C PRO A 173 0.63 -6.10 -8.69
N SER A 174 -0.13 -6.38 -9.73
CA SER A 174 -0.01 -7.58 -10.58
C SER A 174 0.38 -7.27 -12.02
N GLY A 175 0.73 -6.02 -12.34
CA GLY A 175 0.93 -5.55 -13.72
C GLY A 175 2.08 -6.24 -14.48
N ASN A 176 3.07 -6.77 -13.77
CA ASN A 176 4.26 -7.41 -14.36
C ASN A 176 4.28 -8.94 -14.19
N LEU A 177 3.15 -9.55 -13.78
CA LEU A 177 3.07 -10.98 -13.49
C LEU A 177 2.35 -11.74 -14.61
N ASP A 178 2.72 -13.01 -14.79
CA ASP A 178 1.97 -13.93 -15.62
C ASP A 178 0.57 -14.23 -15.06
N SER A 179 -0.32 -14.77 -15.89
CA SER A 179 -1.73 -14.91 -15.53
C SER A 179 -1.98 -15.79 -14.30
N ALA A 180 -1.19 -16.85 -14.10
CA ALA A 180 -1.38 -17.76 -12.96
C ALA A 180 -0.92 -17.07 -11.66
N THR A 181 0.29 -16.52 -11.65
CA THR A 181 0.85 -15.77 -10.51
C THR A 181 -0.01 -14.55 -10.15
N LYS A 182 -0.57 -13.88 -11.16
CA LYS A 182 -1.51 -12.76 -10.98
C LYS A 182 -2.77 -13.19 -10.22
N GLN A 183 -3.39 -14.31 -10.59
CA GLN A 183 -4.58 -14.80 -9.92
C GLN A 183 -4.28 -15.16 -8.46
N GLU A 184 -3.16 -15.84 -8.19
CA GLU A 184 -2.72 -16.16 -6.83
C GLU A 184 -2.52 -14.91 -5.96
N LEU A 185 -1.95 -13.84 -6.55
CA LEU A 185 -1.77 -12.57 -5.88
C LEU A 185 -3.10 -11.89 -5.57
N HIS A 186 -4.05 -11.93 -6.50
CA HIS A 186 -5.39 -11.40 -6.26
C HIS A 186 -6.06 -12.14 -5.09
N ASP A 187 -6.03 -13.47 -5.10
CA ASP A 187 -6.60 -14.29 -4.01
C ASP A 187 -5.92 -14.02 -2.67
N LEU A 188 -4.62 -13.67 -2.68
CA LEU A 188 -3.90 -13.27 -1.48
C LEU A 188 -4.49 -12.00 -0.85
N PHE A 189 -4.82 -10.95 -1.64
CA PHE A 189 -5.45 -9.74 -1.11
C PHE A 189 -6.80 -10.03 -0.45
N PHE A 190 -7.63 -10.89 -1.05
CA PHE A 190 -8.90 -11.28 -0.44
C PHE A 190 -8.71 -12.09 0.84
N ARG A 191 -7.75 -13.02 0.87
CA ARG A 191 -7.42 -13.73 2.12
C ARG A 191 -6.94 -12.79 3.23
N MET A 192 -6.12 -11.80 2.91
CA MET A 192 -5.65 -10.81 3.89
C MET A 192 -6.81 -10.00 4.47
N ARG A 193 -7.77 -9.56 3.64
CA ARG A 193 -9.00 -8.92 4.11
C ARG A 193 -9.81 -9.86 5.01
N ASP A 194 -10.05 -11.09 4.57
CA ASP A 194 -10.92 -12.04 5.28
C ASP A 194 -10.32 -12.53 6.61
N SER A 195 -8.99 -12.73 6.66
CA SER A 195 -8.29 -13.26 7.84
C SER A 195 -7.89 -12.18 8.84
N HIS A 196 -7.54 -10.99 8.37
CA HIS A 196 -6.97 -9.92 9.21
C HIS A 196 -7.82 -8.64 9.25
N GLY A 197 -8.96 -8.60 8.55
CA GLY A 197 -9.76 -7.37 8.42
C GLY A 197 -9.02 -6.24 7.71
N GLN A 198 -8.03 -6.57 6.85
CA GLN A 198 -7.17 -5.60 6.21
C GLN A 198 -7.96 -4.71 5.25
N THR A 199 -7.88 -3.40 5.43
CA THR A 199 -8.37 -2.45 4.43
C THR A 199 -7.37 -2.31 3.30
N ILE A 200 -7.83 -2.43 2.05
CA ILE A 200 -6.96 -2.40 0.87
C ILE A 200 -7.53 -1.43 -0.17
N VAL A 201 -6.70 -0.53 -0.68
CA VAL A 201 -7.05 0.31 -1.83
C VAL A 201 -6.14 -0.07 -2.99
N ILE A 202 -6.73 -0.58 -4.06
CA ILE A 202 -6.00 -1.08 -5.23
C ILE A 202 -6.26 -0.15 -6.42
N VAL A 203 -5.21 0.42 -6.97
CA VAL A 203 -5.24 1.06 -8.28
C VAL A 203 -4.91 0.00 -9.32
N THR A 204 -5.78 -0.18 -10.32
CA THR A 204 -5.55 -1.17 -11.36
C THR A 204 -6.28 -0.84 -12.67
N HIS A 205 -5.79 -1.38 -13.79
CA HIS A 205 -6.52 -1.46 -15.05
C HIS A 205 -7.15 -2.84 -15.26
N ASP A 206 -6.96 -3.79 -14.35
CA ASP A 206 -7.53 -5.13 -14.39
C ASP A 206 -9.00 -5.11 -13.97
N GLN A 207 -9.88 -5.25 -14.96
CA GLN A 207 -11.33 -5.27 -14.75
C GLN A 207 -11.78 -6.50 -13.94
N ALA A 208 -11.13 -7.65 -14.12
CA ALA A 208 -11.48 -8.87 -13.40
C ALA A 208 -11.19 -8.73 -11.89
N LEU A 209 -10.06 -8.13 -11.53
CA LEU A 209 -9.76 -7.79 -10.13
C LEU A 209 -10.76 -6.76 -9.59
N ALA A 210 -11.00 -5.69 -10.35
CA ALA A 210 -11.89 -4.60 -9.93
C ALA A 210 -13.31 -5.08 -9.64
N GLN A 211 -13.85 -6.00 -10.44
CA GLN A 211 -15.18 -6.59 -10.24
C GLN A 211 -15.28 -7.49 -9.00
N ARG A 212 -14.17 -8.02 -8.50
CA ARG A 212 -14.14 -8.82 -7.26
C ARG A 212 -14.04 -7.97 -6.00
N CYS A 213 -13.62 -6.71 -6.11
CA CYS A 213 -13.52 -5.79 -4.98
C CYS A 213 -14.90 -5.41 -4.44
N ASP A 214 -14.96 -5.01 -3.17
CA ASP A 214 -16.23 -4.64 -2.51
C ASP A 214 -16.85 -3.39 -3.15
N ARG A 215 -15.99 -2.46 -3.63
CA ARG A 215 -16.39 -1.26 -4.40
C ARG A 215 -15.35 -0.95 -5.47
N CYS A 216 -15.84 -0.35 -6.56
CA CYS A 216 -15.01 0.13 -7.65
C CYS A 216 -15.35 1.60 -7.93
N LEU A 217 -14.33 2.46 -7.96
CA LEU A 217 -14.43 3.85 -8.39
C LEU A 217 -13.74 4.02 -9.74
N THR A 218 -14.41 4.68 -10.68
CA THR A 218 -13.81 4.97 -11.98
C THR A 218 -13.27 6.38 -12.01
N LEU A 219 -11.96 6.52 -12.21
CA LEU A 219 -11.28 7.80 -12.36
C LEU A 219 -11.09 8.11 -13.84
N LYS A 220 -11.63 9.24 -14.29
CA LYS A 220 -11.48 9.75 -15.66
C LYS A 220 -11.16 11.22 -15.64
N ASP A 221 -10.10 11.61 -16.33
CA ASP A 221 -9.69 13.02 -16.49
C ASP A 221 -9.63 13.83 -15.17
N GLY A 222 -9.21 13.15 -14.09
CA GLY A 222 -9.06 13.75 -12.77
C GLY A 222 -10.34 13.90 -11.94
N ILE A 223 -11.44 13.26 -12.34
CA ILE A 223 -12.71 13.19 -11.60
C ILE A 223 -13.23 11.75 -11.48
N PHE A 224 -14.01 11.44 -10.46
CA PHE A 224 -14.77 10.19 -10.39
C PHE A 224 -16.06 10.27 -11.20
N ILE A 225 -16.39 9.19 -11.93
CA ILE A 225 -17.61 9.05 -12.76
C ILE A 225 -18.41 7.85 -12.34
#